data_e1f6b3439afccc9902ec94cf0a76a4d1
#
_entry.id   e1f6b3439afccc9902ec94cf0a76a4d1
#
_cell.length_a   1.000
_cell.length_b   1.000
_cell.length_c   1.000
_cell.angle_alpha   90.00
_cell.angle_beta   90.00
_cell.angle_gamma   90.00
#
_symmetry.space_group_name_H-M   'P 1'
#
loop_
_entity.id
_entity.type
_entity.pdbx_description
1 polymer ?
#
loop_
_entity_poly.entity_id
_entity_poly.type
_entity_poly.pdbx_seq_one_letter_code
_entity_poly.pdbx_strand_id
1 'polypeptide(L)'
;MKRIVTTALAASLAVGLAACGSDSGDGSGSGSGDKSVTLVTHDSFAVSDDVLEAFEKQSGYKVDILKGKDAGSAVNQAVLSKDNPQGDVFFGIDNTLLSRGLDNGIFTPYEAKGLDRIPRELQLDAGEHRVTPVDYGDVCVNYDRAYFEEKDLDPPQTFDDLADPRYQDLLVTENAATSSPGLAFLLATADAYGEDGWEDYWSELRDNGVEVVDGWEQAYYERFSGAGKGDKPLVVSYASSPPVLDMESRPKEATTGVATGTCFRQIEFAGLLANAGNTEGGKALIDFLIGEKFQQDMPLNMFVHPVRENTELPEVFTRYGEEIADPHTLDPAVVDDNREQWIKTWTSLVVK
;
A
#
# COMPACT_ATOMS: atom_id res chain seq x y z
N MET A 1 -38.01 -32.16 -45.21
CA MET A 1 -38.12 -33.52 -45.73
C MET A 1 -36.92 -34.34 -45.29
N LYS A 2 -37.21 -35.56 -44.79
CA LYS A 2 -36.34 -36.72 -44.44
C LYS A 2 -35.47 -36.50 -43.16
N ARG A 3 -35.90 -36.99 -42.00
CA ARG A 3 -35.97 -38.38 -41.43
C ARG A 3 -34.60 -38.83 -40.91
N ILE A 4 -34.43 -38.78 -39.58
CA ILE A 4 -34.47 -39.85 -38.55
C ILE A 4 -33.57 -41.05 -38.90
N VAL A 5 -32.57 -41.37 -38.08
CA VAL A 5 -32.35 -42.73 -37.54
C VAL A 5 -31.66 -42.65 -36.18
N THR A 6 -32.39 -43.20 -35.21
CA THR A 6 -31.99 -43.57 -33.86
C THR A 6 -31.29 -44.93 -33.91
N THR A 7 -30.24 -45.14 -33.14
CA THR A 7 -29.87 -46.51 -32.72
C THR A 7 -29.35 -46.47 -31.28
N ALA A 8 -30.12 -47.06 -30.40
CA ALA A 8 -29.74 -47.41 -29.03
C ALA A 8 -29.10 -48.82 -29.06
N LEU A 9 -28.07 -48.99 -28.25
CA LEU A 9 -27.68 -50.35 -27.83
C LEU A 9 -27.25 -50.32 -26.36
N ALA A 10 -27.90 -51.21 -25.61
CA ALA A 10 -27.77 -51.35 -24.17
C ALA A 10 -26.85 -52.53 -23.80
N ALA A 11 -26.46 -52.55 -22.54
CA ALA A 11 -26.07 -53.68 -21.67
C ALA A 11 -24.63 -54.20 -21.77
N SER A 12 -23.87 -54.20 -20.66
CA SER A 12 -23.91 -55.32 -19.70
C SER A 12 -23.11 -55.02 -18.45
N LEU A 13 -23.68 -55.34 -17.29
CA LEU A 13 -23.07 -55.44 -15.98
C LEU A 13 -22.00 -56.54 -15.94
N ALA A 14 -20.91 -56.29 -15.22
CA ALA A 14 -20.13 -57.34 -14.58
C ALA A 14 -19.71 -56.88 -13.17
N VAL A 15 -20.32 -57.54 -12.19
CA VAL A 15 -19.95 -57.48 -10.75
C VAL A 15 -18.75 -58.38 -10.54
N GLY A 16 -17.71 -57.87 -9.89
CA GLY A 16 -16.56 -58.63 -9.44
C GLY A 16 -16.21 -58.22 -7.99
N LEU A 17 -16.72 -58.99 -7.02
CA LEU A 17 -16.22 -58.98 -5.63
C LEU A 17 -14.96 -59.87 -5.53
N ALA A 18 -13.89 -59.31 -4.96
CA ALA A 18 -12.84 -60.09 -4.29
C ALA A 18 -12.17 -59.12 -3.29
N ALA A 19 -12.43 -59.19 -2.04
CA ALA A 19 -11.81 -59.94 -0.93
C ALA A 19 -10.47 -59.38 -0.47
N CYS A 20 -10.52 -58.83 0.76
CA CYS A 20 -9.53 -58.66 1.85
C CYS A 20 -8.07 -59.07 1.59
N GLY A 21 -7.20 -58.07 1.86
CA GLY A 21 -5.80 -58.24 2.19
C GLY A 21 -5.38 -57.10 3.08
N SER A 22 -5.35 -57.36 4.40
CA SER A 22 -4.71 -56.51 5.41
C SER A 22 -3.22 -56.60 5.23
N ASP A 23 -2.60 -55.44 4.90
CA ASP A 23 -1.17 -55.29 5.15
C ASP A 23 -0.95 -53.90 5.77
N SER A 24 -0.44 -53.95 6.99
CA SER A 24 -0.05 -52.78 7.79
C SER A 24 1.27 -52.24 7.24
N GLY A 25 1.18 -51.31 6.33
CA GLY A 25 2.32 -50.52 5.85
C GLY A 25 2.22 -49.09 6.41
N ASP A 26 3.01 -48.86 7.44
CA ASP A 26 3.32 -47.54 7.97
C ASP A 26 4.00 -46.73 6.85
N GLY A 27 3.22 -46.02 6.08
CA GLY A 27 3.63 -45.13 5.02
C GLY A 27 3.39 -43.70 5.45
N SER A 28 4.33 -43.13 6.19
CA SER A 28 4.47 -41.66 6.30
C SER A 28 4.63 -41.07 4.92
N GLY A 29 3.51 -40.87 4.23
CA GLY A 29 3.44 -40.04 3.07
C GLY A 29 3.55 -38.60 3.52
N SER A 30 4.79 -38.08 3.63
CA SER A 30 5.02 -36.64 3.60
C SER A 30 4.59 -36.16 2.20
N GLY A 31 3.32 -35.82 2.05
CA GLY A 31 2.87 -35.02 0.96
C GLY A 31 3.56 -33.66 1.05
N SER A 32 4.61 -33.46 0.26
CA SER A 32 5.07 -32.14 -0.09
C SER A 32 4.01 -31.51 -1.03
N GLY A 33 2.84 -31.22 -0.49
CA GLY A 33 1.96 -30.23 -1.13
C GLY A 33 2.72 -28.91 -1.08
N ASP A 34 2.75 -28.20 -2.20
CA ASP A 34 3.27 -26.84 -2.26
C ASP A 34 2.62 -26.04 -1.13
N LYS A 35 3.42 -25.73 -0.13
CA LYS A 35 2.95 -24.94 1.00
C LYS A 35 2.94 -23.50 0.55
N SER A 36 1.77 -22.94 0.25
CA SER A 36 1.66 -21.51 -0.09
C SER A 36 1.18 -20.68 1.10
N VAL A 37 1.55 -19.42 1.10
CA VAL A 37 1.02 -18.36 1.96
C VAL A 37 0.53 -17.23 1.06
N THR A 38 -0.70 -16.77 1.29
CA THR A 38 -1.30 -15.72 0.47
C THR A 38 -1.13 -14.35 1.14
N LEU A 39 -0.44 -13.45 0.45
CA LEU A 39 -0.32 -12.03 0.80
C LEU A 39 -1.40 -11.23 0.09
N VAL A 40 -2.33 -10.64 0.84
CA VAL A 40 -3.30 -9.67 0.35
C VAL A 40 -2.70 -8.28 0.49
N THR A 41 -2.71 -7.48 -0.58
CA THR A 41 -2.08 -6.16 -0.58
C THR A 41 -2.72 -5.21 -1.60
N HIS A 42 -2.27 -3.94 -1.62
CA HIS A 42 -2.67 -2.93 -2.61
C HIS A 42 -2.00 -3.15 -3.97
N ASP A 43 -2.45 -2.44 -4.98
CA ASP A 43 -2.01 -2.58 -6.38
C ASP A 43 -0.55 -2.17 -6.62
N SER A 44 -0.06 -1.18 -5.86
CA SER A 44 1.31 -0.66 -5.99
C SER A 44 2.38 -1.53 -5.31
N PHE A 45 1.99 -2.58 -4.57
CA PHE A 45 2.97 -3.48 -3.95
C PHE A 45 3.92 -4.06 -5.01
N ALA A 46 5.21 -3.95 -4.77
CA ALA A 46 6.25 -4.51 -5.64
C ALA A 46 7.40 -5.09 -4.81
N VAL A 47 7.97 -6.17 -5.29
CA VAL A 47 9.09 -6.87 -4.68
C VAL A 47 9.86 -7.61 -5.78
N SER A 48 11.16 -7.68 -5.68
CA SER A 48 12.00 -8.39 -6.65
C SER A 48 11.83 -9.91 -6.57
N ASP A 49 11.87 -10.59 -7.71
CA ASP A 49 11.70 -12.05 -7.80
C ASP A 49 12.70 -12.81 -6.92
N ASP A 50 13.95 -12.37 -6.85
CA ASP A 50 15.00 -13.00 -6.03
C ASP A 50 14.74 -12.86 -4.50
N VAL A 51 13.97 -11.87 -4.09
CA VAL A 51 13.52 -11.69 -2.70
C VAL A 51 12.44 -12.71 -2.35
N LEU A 52 11.46 -12.91 -3.27
CA LEU A 52 10.45 -13.97 -3.11
C LEU A 52 11.08 -15.37 -3.11
N GLU A 53 12.02 -15.64 -4.01
CA GLU A 53 12.78 -16.89 -4.02
C GLU A 53 13.58 -17.11 -2.73
N ALA A 54 14.14 -16.05 -2.14
CA ALA A 54 14.84 -16.14 -0.86
C ALA A 54 13.89 -16.52 0.28
N PHE A 55 12.68 -15.95 0.31
CA PHE A 55 11.65 -16.34 1.26
C PHE A 55 11.26 -17.82 1.12
N GLU A 56 10.98 -18.26 -0.11
CA GLU A 56 10.61 -19.64 -0.41
C GLU A 56 11.70 -20.62 0.05
N LYS A 57 12.96 -20.31 -0.27
CA LYS A 57 14.11 -21.12 0.13
C LYS A 57 14.31 -21.18 1.65
N GLN A 58 14.05 -20.06 2.36
CA GLN A 58 14.24 -19.94 3.80
C GLN A 58 13.11 -20.61 4.58
N SER A 59 11.87 -20.44 4.15
CA SER A 59 10.66 -20.84 4.88
C SER A 59 10.08 -22.17 4.41
N GLY A 60 10.30 -22.52 3.14
CA GLY A 60 9.64 -23.64 2.46
C GLY A 60 8.19 -23.32 2.07
N TYR A 61 7.79 -22.04 2.13
CA TYR A 61 6.49 -21.55 1.67
C TYR A 61 6.66 -20.72 0.40
N LYS A 62 5.76 -20.89 -0.56
CA LYS A 62 5.64 -20.01 -1.72
C LYS A 62 4.69 -18.88 -1.41
N VAL A 63 4.99 -17.66 -1.85
CA VAL A 63 4.10 -16.52 -1.69
C VAL A 63 3.17 -16.41 -2.90
N ASP A 64 1.86 -16.45 -2.65
CA ASP A 64 0.84 -16.09 -3.63
C ASP A 64 0.38 -14.66 -3.31
N ILE A 65 0.65 -13.70 -4.23
CA ILE A 65 0.33 -12.28 -4.02
C ILE A 65 -1.05 -12.00 -4.63
N LEU A 66 -2.00 -11.56 -3.79
CA LEU A 66 -3.32 -11.10 -4.19
C LEU A 66 -3.40 -9.59 -4.08
N LYS A 67 -3.19 -8.90 -5.19
CA LYS A 67 -3.30 -7.45 -5.28
C LYS A 67 -4.76 -7.01 -5.36
N GLY A 68 -5.14 -6.07 -4.49
CA GLY A 68 -6.42 -5.37 -4.53
C GLY A 68 -6.36 -4.15 -5.45
N LYS A 69 -7.11 -3.12 -5.07
CA LYS A 69 -6.97 -1.74 -5.51
C LYS A 69 -6.06 -1.00 -4.52
N ASP A 70 -6.00 0.32 -4.60
CA ASP A 70 -5.29 1.15 -3.62
C ASP A 70 -5.69 0.83 -2.17
N ALA A 71 -4.81 1.12 -1.21
CA ALA A 71 -4.84 0.65 0.17
C ALA A 71 -6.16 0.90 0.90
N GLY A 72 -6.80 2.06 0.72
CA GLY A 72 -8.10 2.35 1.32
C GLY A 72 -9.20 1.38 0.88
N SER A 73 -9.23 1.05 -0.42
CA SER A 73 -10.13 0.04 -0.98
C SER A 73 -9.80 -1.37 -0.50
N ALA A 74 -8.50 -1.71 -0.42
CA ALA A 74 -8.04 -3.03 0.02
C ALA A 74 -8.39 -3.30 1.50
N VAL A 75 -8.20 -2.31 2.38
CA VAL A 75 -8.60 -2.38 3.80
C VAL A 75 -10.12 -2.56 3.93
N ASN A 76 -10.92 -1.80 3.17
CA ASN A 76 -12.37 -1.95 3.17
C ASN A 76 -12.79 -3.35 2.74
N GLN A 77 -12.14 -3.93 1.72
CA GLN A 77 -12.41 -5.30 1.29
C GLN A 77 -12.03 -6.32 2.36
N ALA A 78 -10.89 -6.15 3.04
CA ALA A 78 -10.47 -7.03 4.13
C ALA A 78 -11.48 -7.01 5.30
N VAL A 79 -12.00 -5.84 5.66
CA VAL A 79 -13.04 -5.70 6.69
C VAL A 79 -14.34 -6.43 6.27
N LEU A 80 -14.77 -6.28 5.02
CA LEU A 80 -15.99 -6.94 4.52
C LEU A 80 -15.85 -8.47 4.44
N SER A 81 -14.64 -8.98 4.25
CA SER A 81 -14.37 -10.43 4.13
C SER A 81 -13.79 -11.05 5.41
N LYS A 82 -13.80 -10.37 6.56
CA LYS A 82 -13.11 -10.79 7.78
C LYS A 82 -13.46 -12.19 8.30
N ASP A 83 -14.69 -12.64 8.09
CA ASP A 83 -15.13 -13.97 8.51
C ASP A 83 -14.66 -15.10 7.55
N ASN A 84 -14.24 -14.73 6.32
CA ASN A 84 -13.65 -15.61 5.33
C ASN A 84 -12.57 -14.83 4.56
N PRO A 85 -11.38 -14.62 5.16
CA PRO A 85 -10.34 -13.77 4.60
C PRO A 85 -9.83 -14.33 3.27
N GLN A 86 -9.40 -13.44 2.39
CA GLN A 86 -8.93 -13.81 1.05
C GLN A 86 -7.46 -14.31 1.04
N GLY A 87 -6.79 -14.24 2.19
CA GLY A 87 -5.40 -14.67 2.34
C GLY A 87 -5.00 -14.86 3.80
N ASP A 88 -3.70 -14.94 4.03
CA ASP A 88 -3.12 -15.23 5.33
C ASP A 88 -2.52 -14.00 6.00
N VAL A 89 -1.93 -13.11 5.21
CA VAL A 89 -1.32 -11.84 5.65
C VAL A 89 -1.94 -10.72 4.85
N PHE A 90 -2.24 -9.60 5.51
CA PHE A 90 -2.56 -8.34 4.85
C PHE A 90 -1.37 -7.40 5.03
N PHE A 91 -0.94 -6.75 3.93
CA PHE A 91 0.05 -5.68 3.93
C PHE A 91 -0.51 -4.43 3.25
N GLY A 92 -0.17 -3.24 3.76
CA GLY A 92 -0.56 -1.96 3.19
C GLY A 92 -1.69 -1.27 3.95
N ILE A 93 -1.98 -1.69 5.21
CA ILE A 93 -2.74 -0.83 6.13
C ILE A 93 -1.77 0.15 6.77
N ASP A 94 -2.09 1.44 6.71
CA ASP A 94 -1.24 2.48 7.27
C ASP A 94 -1.86 3.15 8.50
N ASN A 95 -1.12 4.09 9.11
CA ASN A 95 -1.57 4.82 10.28
C ASN A 95 -2.86 5.62 10.07
N THR A 96 -3.22 5.96 8.83
CA THR A 96 -4.47 6.67 8.52
C THR A 96 -5.72 5.76 8.59
N LEU A 97 -5.51 4.46 8.38
CA LEU A 97 -6.55 3.43 8.32
C LEU A 97 -6.44 2.40 9.46
N LEU A 98 -5.42 2.50 10.32
CA LEU A 98 -5.06 1.46 11.28
C LEU A 98 -6.22 1.09 12.22
N SER A 99 -6.87 2.07 12.83
CA SER A 99 -8.01 1.84 13.74
C SER A 99 -9.16 1.10 13.04
N ARG A 100 -9.42 1.40 11.75
CA ARG A 100 -10.45 0.69 10.98
C ARG A 100 -10.18 -0.82 10.89
N GLY A 101 -8.94 -1.22 10.70
CA GLY A 101 -8.56 -2.63 10.70
C GLY A 101 -8.64 -3.26 12.10
N LEU A 102 -8.06 -2.57 13.09
CA LEU A 102 -7.99 -3.06 14.46
C LEU A 102 -9.36 -3.21 15.12
N ASP A 103 -10.24 -2.23 14.98
CA ASP A 103 -11.57 -2.23 15.59
C ASP A 103 -12.52 -3.23 14.95
N ASN A 104 -12.33 -3.51 13.66
CA ASN A 104 -13.08 -4.56 12.98
C ASN A 104 -12.52 -5.97 13.24
N GLY A 105 -11.39 -6.10 13.95
CA GLY A 105 -10.82 -7.38 14.36
C GLY A 105 -10.34 -8.24 13.19
N ILE A 106 -9.79 -7.60 12.14
CA ILE A 106 -9.30 -8.35 10.96
C ILE A 106 -7.94 -9.01 11.19
N PHE A 107 -7.27 -8.73 12.30
CA PHE A 107 -5.94 -9.25 12.60
C PHE A 107 -5.89 -10.12 13.85
N THR A 108 -5.01 -11.11 13.82
CA THR A 108 -4.64 -11.95 14.97
C THR A 108 -3.30 -11.46 15.53
N PRO A 109 -3.14 -11.30 16.85
CA PRO A 109 -1.88 -10.90 17.46
C PRO A 109 -0.72 -11.82 17.08
N TYR A 110 0.40 -11.21 16.68
CA TYR A 110 1.66 -11.90 16.44
C TYR A 110 2.84 -10.95 16.64
N GLU A 111 3.66 -11.20 17.64
CA GLU A 111 4.92 -10.48 17.84
C GLU A 111 5.98 -10.99 16.86
N ALA A 112 6.31 -10.18 15.85
CA ALA A 112 7.25 -10.56 14.82
C ALA A 112 8.68 -10.68 15.33
N LYS A 113 9.42 -11.68 14.84
CA LYS A 113 10.84 -11.83 15.15
C LYS A 113 11.66 -10.74 14.47
N GLY A 114 12.39 -9.97 15.26
CA GLY A 114 13.18 -8.82 14.78
C GLY A 114 12.47 -7.48 14.95
N LEU A 115 11.31 -7.45 15.63
CA LEU A 115 10.62 -6.22 16.00
C LEU A 115 11.49 -5.30 16.89
N ASP A 116 12.45 -5.86 17.64
CA ASP A 116 13.46 -5.14 18.40
C ASP A 116 14.45 -4.32 17.55
N ARG A 117 14.44 -4.49 16.22
CA ARG A 117 15.22 -3.74 15.25
C ARG A 117 14.45 -2.56 14.63
N ILE A 118 13.22 -2.36 15.04
CA ILE A 118 12.34 -1.31 14.52
C ILE A 118 12.17 -0.24 15.59
N PRO A 119 12.37 1.05 15.27
CA PRO A 119 12.15 2.14 16.21
C PRO A 119 10.79 2.08 16.88
N ARG A 120 10.75 2.35 18.18
CA ARG A 120 9.53 2.22 18.99
C ARG A 120 8.41 3.16 18.54
N GLU A 121 8.77 4.32 18.06
CA GLU A 121 7.86 5.34 17.53
C GLU A 121 7.09 4.89 16.29
N LEU A 122 7.59 3.91 15.54
CA LEU A 122 6.90 3.33 14.39
C LEU A 122 5.95 2.18 14.77
N GLN A 123 6.05 1.66 16.01
CA GLN A 123 5.27 0.52 16.49
C GLN A 123 3.95 0.97 17.14
N LEU A 124 2.98 1.43 16.34
CA LEU A 124 1.73 2.02 16.85
C LEU A 124 0.80 1.04 17.56
N ASP A 125 0.97 -0.28 17.39
CA ASP A 125 0.20 -1.33 18.09
C ASP A 125 1.10 -2.21 18.99
N ALA A 126 2.14 -1.64 19.57
CA ALA A 126 3.17 -2.35 20.33
C ALA A 126 2.67 -3.04 21.63
N GLY A 127 1.45 -2.78 22.05
CA GLY A 127 0.84 -3.43 23.23
C GLY A 127 0.15 -4.75 22.91
N GLU A 128 -0.43 -4.85 21.71
CA GLU A 128 -1.25 -5.98 21.28
C GLU A 128 -0.60 -6.78 20.14
N HIS A 129 0.37 -6.20 19.42
CA HIS A 129 1.07 -6.84 18.29
C HIS A 129 0.13 -7.42 17.21
N ARG A 130 -0.99 -6.75 16.93
CA ARG A 130 -1.92 -7.17 15.88
C ARG A 130 -1.38 -6.84 14.49
N VAL A 131 -0.53 -5.80 14.42
CA VAL A 131 0.18 -5.41 13.20
C VAL A 131 1.66 -5.15 13.48
N THR A 132 2.46 -5.28 12.44
CA THR A 132 3.92 -5.07 12.44
C THR A 132 4.24 -3.98 11.43
N PRO A 133 4.94 -2.89 11.78
CA PRO A 133 5.37 -1.89 10.82
C PRO A 133 6.37 -2.49 9.82
N VAL A 134 6.23 -2.15 8.55
CA VAL A 134 7.04 -2.69 7.45
C VAL A 134 7.83 -1.60 6.74
N ASP A 135 7.22 -0.44 6.54
CA ASP A 135 7.85 0.71 5.92
C ASP A 135 7.23 2.02 6.40
N TYR A 136 7.86 3.12 6.00
CA TYR A 136 7.32 4.46 6.20
C TYR A 136 7.72 5.38 5.04
N GLY A 137 6.91 6.41 4.84
CA GLY A 137 7.18 7.46 3.87
C GLY A 137 6.54 8.77 4.30
N ASP A 138 6.88 9.84 3.61
CA ASP A 138 6.21 11.12 3.76
C ASP A 138 5.40 11.40 2.50
N VAL A 139 4.08 11.41 2.63
CA VAL A 139 3.17 11.75 1.53
C VAL A 139 3.19 13.27 1.37
N CYS A 140 3.63 13.74 0.21
CA CYS A 140 3.84 15.15 -0.09
C CYS A 140 3.34 15.48 -1.50
N VAL A 141 3.19 16.75 -1.84
CA VAL A 141 3.04 17.16 -3.24
C VAL A 141 4.40 17.11 -3.93
N ASN A 142 4.48 16.38 -5.03
CA ASN A 142 5.63 16.35 -5.92
C ASN A 142 5.37 17.24 -7.14
N TYR A 143 6.43 17.82 -7.72
CA TYR A 143 6.33 18.71 -8.87
C TYR A 143 7.33 18.36 -9.98
N ASP A 144 6.94 18.58 -11.23
CA ASP A 144 7.76 18.43 -12.42
C ASP A 144 8.62 19.69 -12.63
N ARG A 145 9.93 19.59 -12.37
CA ARG A 145 10.86 20.75 -12.49
C ARG A 145 10.85 21.34 -13.90
N ALA A 146 10.81 20.50 -14.93
CA ALA A 146 10.87 20.97 -16.31
C ALA A 146 9.66 21.83 -16.68
N TYR A 147 8.47 21.49 -16.18
CA TYR A 147 7.27 22.31 -16.36
C TYR A 147 7.45 23.70 -15.74
N PHE A 148 7.89 23.78 -14.49
CA PHE A 148 8.02 25.05 -13.78
C PHE A 148 9.14 25.92 -14.35
N GLU A 149 10.24 25.32 -14.80
CA GLU A 149 11.33 26.03 -15.51
C GLU A 149 10.84 26.59 -16.86
N GLU A 150 10.07 25.80 -17.65
CA GLU A 150 9.52 26.27 -18.94
C GLU A 150 8.57 27.44 -18.76
N LYS A 151 7.79 27.46 -17.69
CA LYS A 151 6.77 28.49 -17.42
C LYS A 151 7.34 29.72 -16.70
N ASP A 152 8.62 29.72 -16.29
CA ASP A 152 9.22 30.77 -15.43
C ASP A 152 8.36 31.01 -14.17
N LEU A 153 7.91 29.90 -13.55
CA LEU A 153 7.05 29.87 -12.37
C LEU A 153 7.77 29.10 -11.26
N ASP A 154 7.81 29.67 -10.07
CA ASP A 154 8.34 28.96 -8.91
C ASP A 154 7.39 27.80 -8.53
N PRO A 155 7.89 26.59 -8.23
CA PRO A 155 7.04 25.49 -7.76
C PRO A 155 6.46 25.79 -6.38
N PRO A 156 5.22 25.34 -6.06
CA PRO A 156 4.61 25.52 -4.75
C PRO A 156 5.43 24.79 -3.67
N GLN A 157 5.43 25.33 -2.45
CA GLN A 157 6.14 24.74 -1.32
C GLN A 157 5.21 24.45 -0.12
N THR A 158 4.05 25.07 -0.08
CA THR A 158 3.10 25.03 1.04
C THR A 158 1.69 24.72 0.55
N PHE A 159 0.79 24.38 1.46
CA PHE A 159 -0.63 24.23 1.16
C PHE A 159 -1.24 25.53 0.63
N ASP A 160 -0.90 26.68 1.19
CA ASP A 160 -1.40 27.98 0.75
C ASP A 160 -1.00 28.27 -0.72
N ASP A 161 0.24 27.89 -1.10
CA ASP A 161 0.65 28.03 -2.51
C ASP A 161 -0.24 27.22 -3.46
N LEU A 162 -0.62 26.00 -3.09
CA LEU A 162 -1.46 25.14 -3.94
C LEU A 162 -2.84 25.74 -4.23
N ALA A 163 -3.37 26.55 -3.34
CA ALA A 163 -4.64 27.27 -3.51
C ALA A 163 -4.50 28.58 -4.32
N ASP A 164 -3.27 29.06 -4.56
CA ASP A 164 -3.02 30.27 -5.35
C ASP A 164 -3.47 30.07 -6.83
N PRO A 165 -4.21 31.00 -7.43
CA PRO A 165 -4.65 30.92 -8.84
C PRO A 165 -3.53 30.72 -9.87
N ARG A 166 -2.25 30.99 -9.53
CA ARG A 166 -1.10 30.69 -10.40
C ARG A 166 -0.93 29.19 -10.67
N TYR A 167 -1.45 28.33 -9.79
CA TYR A 167 -1.37 26.87 -9.90
C TYR A 167 -2.72 26.23 -10.28
N GLN A 168 -3.63 27.05 -10.85
CA GLN A 168 -4.94 26.57 -11.28
C GLN A 168 -4.83 25.41 -12.27
N ASP A 169 -5.62 24.36 -12.07
CA ASP A 169 -5.71 23.14 -12.88
C ASP A 169 -4.41 22.28 -12.91
N LEU A 170 -3.42 22.54 -12.04
CA LEU A 170 -2.13 21.86 -12.07
C LEU A 170 -2.03 20.62 -11.17
N LEU A 171 -2.83 20.54 -10.11
CA LEU A 171 -2.73 19.48 -9.10
C LEU A 171 -3.61 18.28 -9.43
N VAL A 172 -3.06 17.08 -9.31
CA VAL A 172 -3.81 15.83 -9.17
C VAL A 172 -3.57 15.20 -7.80
N THR A 173 -4.63 14.72 -7.20
CA THR A 173 -4.63 13.99 -5.92
C THR A 173 -5.50 12.74 -6.02
N GLU A 174 -5.33 11.82 -5.10
CA GLU A 174 -6.15 10.63 -4.99
C GLU A 174 -7.40 10.89 -4.16
N ASN A 175 -8.38 10.05 -4.35
CA ASN A 175 -9.62 10.05 -3.58
C ASN A 175 -9.37 9.55 -2.15
N ALA A 176 -9.59 10.39 -1.17
CA ALA A 176 -9.38 10.09 0.25
C ALA A 176 -10.22 8.90 0.78
N ALA A 177 -11.29 8.51 0.07
CA ALA A 177 -12.10 7.35 0.46
C ALA A 177 -11.53 6.01 -0.04
N THR A 178 -10.66 6.01 -1.05
CA THR A 178 -10.17 4.79 -1.72
C THR A 178 -8.66 4.61 -1.65
N SER A 179 -7.91 5.70 -1.46
CA SER A 179 -6.46 5.75 -1.47
C SER A 179 -5.90 6.20 -0.12
N SER A 180 -4.85 5.57 0.37
CA SER A 180 -4.20 5.99 1.60
C SER A 180 -3.35 7.25 1.43
N PRO A 181 -2.56 7.48 0.36
CA PRO A 181 -1.92 8.78 0.15
C PRO A 181 -2.94 9.92 -0.02
N GLY A 182 -4.08 9.70 -0.69
CA GLY A 182 -5.15 10.69 -0.75
C GLY A 182 -5.75 11.02 0.62
N LEU A 183 -5.92 10.02 1.47
CA LEU A 183 -6.35 10.22 2.87
C LEU A 183 -5.27 10.94 3.68
N ALA A 184 -4.01 10.56 3.54
CA ALA A 184 -2.89 11.22 4.21
C ALA A 184 -2.82 12.73 3.86
N PHE A 185 -3.04 13.08 2.59
CA PHE A 185 -3.10 14.47 2.16
C PHE A 185 -4.28 15.23 2.78
N LEU A 186 -5.47 14.61 2.87
CA LEU A 186 -6.61 15.17 3.59
C LEU A 186 -6.25 15.41 5.07
N LEU A 187 -5.66 14.42 5.74
CA LEU A 187 -5.29 14.51 7.15
C LEU A 187 -4.21 15.57 7.39
N ALA A 188 -3.25 15.73 6.48
CA ALA A 188 -2.25 16.80 6.55
C ALA A 188 -2.90 18.19 6.52
N THR A 189 -3.93 18.38 5.67
CA THR A 189 -4.67 19.64 5.61
C THR A 189 -5.53 19.87 6.86
N ALA A 190 -6.10 18.80 7.43
CA ALA A 190 -6.85 18.88 8.68
C ALA A 190 -5.93 19.27 9.87
N ASP A 191 -4.68 18.75 9.90
CA ASP A 191 -3.68 19.16 10.89
C ASP A 191 -3.25 20.62 10.68
N ALA A 192 -3.00 21.04 9.44
CA ALA A 192 -2.51 22.37 9.11
C ALA A 192 -3.54 23.47 9.40
N TYR A 193 -4.82 23.24 9.09
CA TYR A 193 -5.87 24.27 9.17
C TYR A 193 -6.84 24.08 10.34
N GLY A 194 -6.77 22.94 11.06
CA GLY A 194 -7.68 22.60 12.15
C GLY A 194 -9.10 22.30 11.70
N GLU A 195 -9.98 21.98 12.68
CA GLU A 195 -11.36 21.55 12.45
C GLU A 195 -12.21 22.53 11.60
N ASP A 196 -11.99 23.83 11.79
CA ASP A 196 -12.80 24.86 11.14
C ASP A 196 -12.25 25.34 9.79
N GLY A 197 -10.98 25.02 9.45
CA GLY A 197 -10.31 25.59 8.28
C GLY A 197 -10.11 24.66 7.11
N TRP A 198 -10.02 23.36 7.32
CA TRP A 198 -9.69 22.40 6.27
C TRP A 198 -10.80 22.30 5.18
N GLU A 199 -12.07 22.47 5.54
CA GLU A 199 -13.17 22.44 4.57
C GLU A 199 -13.14 23.66 3.62
N ASP A 200 -12.83 24.83 4.15
CA ASP A 200 -12.64 26.04 3.35
C ASP A 200 -11.45 25.89 2.41
N TYR A 201 -10.32 25.37 2.90
CA TYR A 201 -9.14 25.10 2.09
C TYR A 201 -9.44 24.13 0.92
N TRP A 202 -10.16 23.03 1.16
CA TRP A 202 -10.54 22.10 0.11
C TRP A 202 -11.58 22.68 -0.88
N SER A 203 -12.40 23.63 -0.42
CA SER A 203 -13.27 24.40 -1.31
C SER A 203 -12.43 25.27 -2.25
N GLU A 204 -11.37 25.91 -1.75
CA GLU A 204 -10.43 26.70 -2.56
C GLU A 204 -9.66 25.79 -3.54
N LEU A 205 -9.14 24.64 -3.11
CA LEU A 205 -8.46 23.69 -4.01
C LEU A 205 -9.40 23.17 -5.12
N ARG A 206 -10.64 22.84 -4.77
CA ARG A 206 -11.65 22.44 -5.78
C ARG A 206 -11.88 23.55 -6.78
N ASP A 207 -12.07 24.78 -6.31
CA ASP A 207 -12.32 25.95 -7.17
C ASP A 207 -11.07 26.30 -7.98
N ASN A 208 -9.87 25.95 -7.49
CA ASN A 208 -8.59 26.00 -8.20
C ASN A 208 -8.36 24.82 -9.16
N GLY A 209 -9.33 23.92 -9.31
CA GLY A 209 -9.34 22.88 -10.34
C GLY A 209 -8.49 21.63 -10.00
N VAL A 210 -8.38 21.27 -8.71
CA VAL A 210 -7.74 20.01 -8.35
C VAL A 210 -8.44 18.83 -9.02
N GLU A 211 -7.67 17.97 -9.68
CA GLU A 211 -8.16 16.71 -10.24
C GLU A 211 -8.09 15.60 -9.18
N VAL A 212 -9.17 14.83 -9.06
CA VAL A 212 -9.24 13.68 -8.15
C VAL A 212 -9.34 12.40 -8.96
N VAL A 213 -8.46 11.44 -8.66
CA VAL A 213 -8.45 10.11 -9.28
C VAL A 213 -8.59 9.01 -8.22
N ASP A 214 -8.84 7.76 -8.63
CA ASP A 214 -9.19 6.69 -7.69
C ASP A 214 -8.02 6.20 -6.81
N GLY A 215 -6.78 6.32 -7.28
CA GLY A 215 -5.61 5.81 -6.57
C GLY A 215 -4.28 6.31 -7.11
N TRP A 216 -3.20 5.98 -6.36
CA TRP A 216 -1.85 6.48 -6.60
C TRP A 216 -1.27 6.06 -7.96
N GLU A 217 -1.47 4.82 -8.39
CA GLU A 217 -1.01 4.35 -9.72
C GLU A 217 -1.54 5.26 -10.84
N GLN A 218 -2.82 5.64 -10.75
CA GLN A 218 -3.43 6.54 -11.73
C GLN A 218 -2.89 7.97 -11.61
N ALA A 219 -2.78 8.51 -10.39
CA ALA A 219 -2.24 9.86 -10.17
C ALA A 219 -0.81 9.97 -10.70
N TYR A 220 0.06 9.05 -10.29
CA TYR A 220 1.49 9.14 -10.53
C TYR A 220 1.88 8.75 -11.96
N TYR A 221 1.42 7.60 -12.47
CA TYR A 221 1.86 7.09 -13.77
C TYR A 221 1.01 7.54 -14.96
N GLU A 222 -0.26 7.94 -14.75
CA GLU A 222 -1.13 8.33 -15.84
C GLU A 222 -1.37 9.84 -15.92
N ARG A 223 -1.38 10.56 -14.77
CA ARG A 223 -1.71 11.98 -14.73
C ARG A 223 -0.51 12.90 -14.52
N PHE A 224 0.51 12.47 -13.76
CA PHE A 224 1.68 13.30 -13.47
C PHE A 224 2.63 13.40 -14.68
N SER A 225 2.97 14.63 -15.07
CA SER A 225 3.88 14.89 -16.19
C SER A 225 5.33 14.52 -15.89
N GLY A 226 5.74 14.62 -14.62
CA GLY A 226 7.10 14.22 -14.17
C GLY A 226 7.41 12.75 -14.36
N ALA A 227 6.40 11.86 -14.35
CA ALA A 227 6.54 10.45 -14.73
C ALA A 227 6.42 10.20 -16.25
N GLY A 228 6.26 11.26 -17.04
CA GLY A 228 6.41 11.26 -18.50
C GLY A 228 5.16 10.90 -19.31
N LYS A 229 3.97 10.77 -18.71
CA LYS A 229 2.74 10.37 -19.44
C LYS A 229 1.59 11.34 -19.30
N GLY A 230 1.46 12.02 -18.17
CA GLY A 230 0.34 12.91 -17.87
C GLY A 230 0.58 14.36 -18.26
N ASP A 231 -0.35 15.21 -17.88
CA ASP A 231 -0.36 16.66 -18.12
C ASP A 231 -0.45 17.50 -16.82
N LYS A 232 -0.48 16.83 -15.66
CA LYS A 232 -0.51 17.49 -14.35
C LYS A 232 0.92 17.62 -13.81
N PRO A 233 1.44 18.84 -13.63
CA PRO A 233 2.79 19.04 -13.12
C PRO A 233 2.92 18.94 -11.60
N LEU A 234 1.81 18.79 -10.88
CA LEU A 234 1.74 18.58 -9.43
C LEU A 234 0.95 17.31 -9.13
N VAL A 235 1.48 16.48 -8.24
CA VAL A 235 0.85 15.22 -7.82
C VAL A 235 1.07 14.97 -6.33
N VAL A 236 0.07 14.43 -5.65
CA VAL A 236 0.26 13.86 -4.31
C VAL A 236 1.00 12.53 -4.47
N SER A 237 2.16 12.41 -3.82
CA SER A 237 3.01 11.21 -3.87
C SER A 237 3.95 11.21 -2.68
N TYR A 238 5.10 10.54 -2.77
CA TYR A 238 6.05 10.43 -1.65
C TYR A 238 7.27 11.34 -1.85
N ALA A 239 7.85 11.81 -0.73
CA ALA A 239 9.14 12.52 -0.75
C ALA A 239 10.27 11.69 -1.35
N SER A 240 10.12 10.37 -1.35
CA SER A 240 11.04 9.39 -1.91
C SER A 240 10.77 9.02 -3.37
N SER A 241 9.77 9.60 -4.02
CA SER A 241 9.47 9.36 -5.44
C SER A 241 10.57 9.87 -6.40
N PRO A 242 11.19 11.07 -6.20
CA PRO A 242 12.25 11.55 -7.07
C PRO A 242 13.46 10.61 -7.18
N PRO A 243 14.02 10.02 -6.09
CA PRO A 243 15.09 9.04 -6.16
C PRO A 243 14.79 7.86 -7.09
N VAL A 244 13.59 7.32 -7.01
CA VAL A 244 13.22 6.13 -7.79
C VAL A 244 13.01 6.46 -9.26
N LEU A 245 12.38 7.59 -9.56
CA LEU A 245 12.18 8.05 -10.93
C LEU A 245 13.52 8.22 -11.68
N ASP A 246 14.54 8.71 -10.98
CA ASP A 246 15.85 9.02 -11.56
C ASP A 246 16.91 7.93 -11.40
N MET A 247 16.53 6.76 -10.86
CA MET A 247 17.49 5.67 -10.58
C MET A 247 18.27 5.17 -11.78
N GLU A 248 17.68 5.19 -12.97
CA GLU A 248 18.32 4.76 -14.22
C GLU A 248 19.05 5.91 -14.91
N SER A 249 18.40 7.06 -15.06
CA SER A 249 18.91 8.22 -15.79
C SER A 249 20.04 8.94 -15.08
N ARG A 250 20.01 8.95 -13.73
CA ARG A 250 21.00 9.58 -12.83
C ARG A 250 21.40 10.99 -13.28
N PRO A 251 20.42 11.91 -13.43
CA PRO A 251 20.70 13.28 -13.86
C PRO A 251 21.56 14.00 -12.83
N LYS A 252 22.03 15.21 -13.15
CA LYS A 252 22.80 16.03 -12.20
C LYS A 252 21.94 16.45 -11.00
N GLU A 253 20.68 16.79 -11.26
CA GLU A 253 19.65 17.15 -10.29
C GLU A 253 18.42 16.32 -10.55
N ALA A 254 17.63 16.00 -9.53
CA ALA A 254 16.40 15.23 -9.71
C ALA A 254 15.46 15.92 -10.72
N THR A 255 14.78 15.13 -11.56
CA THR A 255 13.84 15.64 -12.58
C THR A 255 12.56 16.17 -11.95
N THR A 256 12.23 15.66 -10.76
CA THR A 256 11.08 16.11 -9.97
C THR A 256 11.54 16.66 -8.63
N GLY A 257 10.69 17.38 -7.93
CA GLY A 257 10.96 17.92 -6.59
C GLY A 257 9.77 17.73 -5.67
N VAL A 258 9.94 18.10 -4.41
CA VAL A 258 8.97 17.92 -3.33
C VAL A 258 8.62 19.27 -2.70
N ALA A 259 7.33 19.55 -2.54
CA ALA A 259 6.82 20.64 -1.74
C ALA A 259 6.84 20.24 -0.26
N THR A 260 7.97 20.47 0.41
CA THR A 260 8.25 19.91 1.75
C THR A 260 7.33 20.42 2.87
N GLY A 261 6.64 21.54 2.66
CA GLY A 261 5.62 22.05 3.59
C GLY A 261 4.24 21.38 3.45
N THR A 262 4.11 20.31 2.66
CA THR A 262 2.83 19.60 2.43
C THR A 262 2.86 18.15 2.89
N CYS A 263 3.87 17.74 3.64
CA CYS A 263 4.18 16.35 3.91
C CYS A 263 3.46 15.80 5.15
N PHE A 264 2.92 14.58 5.03
CA PHE A 264 2.34 13.80 6.14
C PHE A 264 3.09 12.48 6.33
N ARG A 265 3.47 12.14 7.56
CA ARG A 265 4.13 10.88 7.88
C ARG A 265 3.16 9.71 7.78
N GLN A 266 3.43 8.81 6.85
CA GLN A 266 2.75 7.54 6.69
C GLN A 266 3.63 6.39 7.20
N ILE A 267 3.03 5.42 7.91
CA ILE A 267 3.68 4.20 8.37
C ILE A 267 2.78 3.05 7.94
N GLU A 268 3.30 2.11 7.16
CA GLU A 268 2.55 0.95 6.68
C GLU A 268 2.85 -0.30 7.50
N PHE A 269 1.84 -1.13 7.64
CA PHE A 269 1.88 -2.32 8.48
C PHE A 269 1.47 -3.57 7.71
N ALA A 270 2.02 -4.71 8.15
CA ALA A 270 1.51 -6.04 7.84
C ALA A 270 0.88 -6.67 9.09
N GLY A 271 -0.17 -7.46 8.89
CA GLY A 271 -0.82 -8.21 9.97
C GLY A 271 -1.26 -9.59 9.55
N LEU A 272 -1.22 -10.55 10.49
CA LEU A 272 -1.76 -11.88 10.29
C LEU A 272 -3.29 -11.79 10.28
N LEU A 273 -3.92 -12.17 9.18
CA LEU A 273 -5.38 -12.10 9.09
C LEU A 273 -6.05 -13.06 10.08
N ALA A 274 -7.11 -12.58 10.73
CA ALA A 274 -7.97 -13.41 11.53
C ALA A 274 -8.59 -14.51 10.64
N ASN A 275 -8.62 -15.75 11.14
CA ASN A 275 -9.08 -16.92 10.38
C ASN A 275 -8.19 -17.30 9.16
N ALA A 276 -6.93 -16.87 9.14
CA ALA A 276 -5.95 -17.26 8.11
C ALA A 276 -5.86 -18.78 7.95
N GLY A 277 -5.82 -19.25 6.71
CA GLY A 277 -5.71 -20.68 6.39
C GLY A 277 -4.33 -21.26 6.71
N ASN A 278 -3.27 -20.45 6.59
CA ASN A 278 -1.89 -20.83 6.85
C ASN A 278 -1.21 -19.86 7.83
N THR A 279 -1.56 -19.99 9.11
CA THR A 279 -1.03 -19.14 10.20
C THR A 279 0.50 -19.21 10.32
N GLU A 280 1.11 -20.39 10.17
CA GLU A 280 2.56 -20.52 10.30
C GLU A 280 3.31 -19.94 9.10
N GLY A 281 2.76 -20.09 7.89
CA GLY A 281 3.27 -19.41 6.69
C GLY A 281 3.14 -17.89 6.83
N GLY A 282 2.00 -17.41 7.35
CA GLY A 282 1.75 -15.99 7.58
C GLY A 282 2.73 -15.37 8.56
N LYS A 283 3.00 -16.03 9.71
CA LYS A 283 4.03 -15.58 10.67
C LYS A 283 5.42 -15.51 10.03
N ALA A 284 5.80 -16.56 9.28
CA ALA A 284 7.09 -16.59 8.59
C ALA A 284 7.19 -15.43 7.56
N LEU A 285 6.11 -15.10 6.88
CA LEU A 285 6.08 -14.00 5.93
C LEU A 285 6.23 -12.64 6.63
N ILE A 286 5.52 -12.40 7.74
CA ILE A 286 5.65 -11.16 8.52
C ILE A 286 7.09 -10.99 9.05
N ASP A 287 7.71 -12.05 9.59
CA ASP A 287 9.11 -12.02 10.00
C ASP A 287 10.05 -11.65 8.84
N PHE A 288 9.75 -12.13 7.64
CA PHE A 288 10.54 -11.87 6.44
C PHE A 288 10.37 -10.44 5.93
N LEU A 289 9.15 -9.88 5.96
CA LEU A 289 8.87 -8.50 5.55
C LEU A 289 9.67 -7.45 6.34
N ILE A 290 10.00 -7.74 7.61
CA ILE A 290 10.88 -6.89 8.43
C ILE A 290 12.34 -7.40 8.46
N GLY A 291 12.63 -8.44 7.69
CA GLY A 291 13.98 -8.99 7.52
C GLY A 291 14.85 -8.14 6.58
N GLU A 292 16.17 -8.21 6.76
CA GLU A 292 17.14 -7.39 6.03
C GLU A 292 16.95 -7.46 4.51
N LYS A 293 16.73 -8.66 3.96
CA LYS A 293 16.61 -8.86 2.50
C LYS A 293 15.44 -8.09 1.88
N PHE A 294 14.26 -8.16 2.52
CA PHE A 294 13.08 -7.43 2.04
C PHE A 294 13.24 -5.92 2.27
N GLN A 295 13.76 -5.54 3.43
CA GLN A 295 13.95 -4.13 3.80
C GLN A 295 14.96 -3.39 2.91
N GLN A 296 15.96 -4.10 2.35
CA GLN A 296 16.90 -3.53 1.37
C GLN A 296 16.30 -3.41 -0.04
N ASP A 297 15.32 -4.25 -0.38
CA ASP A 297 14.69 -4.29 -1.70
C ASP A 297 13.62 -3.21 -1.89
N MET A 298 12.82 -2.96 -0.84
CA MET A 298 11.61 -2.16 -0.97
C MET A 298 11.82 -0.69 -1.38
N PRO A 299 12.92 0.01 -1.02
CA PRO A 299 13.04 1.43 -1.37
C PRO A 299 12.94 1.69 -2.88
N LEU A 300 13.54 0.84 -3.71
CA LEU A 300 13.51 0.99 -5.16
C LEU A 300 12.26 0.40 -5.82
N ASN A 301 11.49 -0.42 -5.11
CA ASN A 301 10.30 -1.07 -5.64
C ASN A 301 9.00 -0.39 -5.20
N MET A 302 8.96 0.16 -3.97
CA MET A 302 7.74 0.73 -3.40
C MET A 302 7.85 2.21 -3.04
N PHE A 303 8.99 2.86 -3.30
CA PHE A 303 9.20 4.31 -3.11
C PHE A 303 9.09 4.76 -1.64
N VAL A 304 9.45 3.89 -0.70
CA VAL A 304 9.32 4.10 0.75
C VAL A 304 10.62 3.82 1.49
N HIS A 305 10.67 4.16 2.76
CA HIS A 305 11.83 3.93 3.61
C HIS A 305 11.66 2.66 4.44
N PRO A 306 12.73 1.87 4.63
CA PRO A 306 12.71 0.69 5.49
C PRO A 306 12.55 1.10 6.96
N VAL A 307 11.75 0.34 7.73
CA VAL A 307 11.61 0.55 9.17
C VAL A 307 12.76 -0.05 9.99
N ARG A 308 13.48 -1.02 9.41
CA ARG A 308 14.57 -1.71 10.09
C ARG A 308 15.78 -0.79 10.23
N GLU A 309 16.22 -0.58 11.47
CA GLU A 309 17.42 0.20 11.78
C GLU A 309 18.66 -0.31 11.04
N ASN A 310 19.51 0.61 10.61
CA ASN A 310 20.76 0.35 9.90
C ASN A 310 20.59 -0.38 8.55
N THR A 311 19.43 -0.34 7.93
CA THR A 311 19.27 -0.77 6.54
C THR A 311 19.96 0.25 5.63
N GLU A 312 20.87 -0.22 4.77
CA GLU A 312 21.55 0.62 3.80
C GLU A 312 20.59 1.06 2.71
N LEU A 313 20.43 2.38 2.55
CA LEU A 313 19.60 2.93 1.48
C LEU A 313 20.38 2.96 0.16
N PRO A 314 19.71 2.77 -0.98
CA PRO A 314 20.31 2.96 -2.30
C PRO A 314 20.91 4.36 -2.46
N GLU A 315 22.06 4.48 -3.16
CA GLU A 315 22.76 5.75 -3.40
C GLU A 315 21.83 6.86 -3.94
N VAL A 316 20.85 6.49 -4.76
CA VAL A 316 19.89 7.45 -5.34
C VAL A 316 19.02 8.13 -4.28
N PHE A 317 18.72 7.45 -3.16
CA PHE A 317 17.99 8.04 -2.04
C PHE A 317 18.80 9.12 -1.32
N THR A 318 20.09 8.89 -1.14
CA THR A 318 20.99 9.91 -0.51
C THR A 318 21.31 11.06 -1.47
N ARG A 319 21.18 10.84 -2.78
CA ARG A 319 21.49 11.83 -3.80
C ARG A 319 20.31 12.74 -4.16
N TYR A 320 19.12 12.20 -4.27
CA TYR A 320 17.93 12.88 -4.79
C TYR A 320 16.78 12.95 -3.77
N GLY A 321 16.89 12.24 -2.64
CA GLY A 321 15.87 12.25 -1.60
C GLY A 321 15.86 13.56 -0.83
N GLU A 322 14.67 14.00 -0.46
CA GLU A 322 14.45 15.12 0.45
C GLU A 322 14.23 14.56 1.86
N GLU A 323 14.94 15.14 2.85
CA GLU A 323 14.72 14.82 4.25
C GLU A 323 13.59 15.71 4.80
N ILE A 324 12.50 15.08 5.25
CA ILE A 324 11.36 15.77 5.83
C ILE A 324 11.54 15.82 7.34
N ALA A 325 12.00 16.95 7.84
CA ALA A 325 12.34 17.10 9.25
C ALA A 325 11.11 17.20 10.18
N ASP A 326 10.03 17.79 9.69
CA ASP A 326 8.81 18.06 10.48
C ASP A 326 7.54 17.80 9.64
N PRO A 327 7.24 16.53 9.33
CA PRO A 327 6.02 16.21 8.59
C PRO A 327 4.79 16.37 9.49
N HIS A 328 3.65 16.71 8.88
CA HIS A 328 2.37 16.66 9.57
C HIS A 328 2.11 15.26 10.12
N THR A 329 1.53 15.19 11.30
CA THR A 329 1.12 13.96 11.96
C THR A 329 -0.14 14.23 12.76
N LEU A 330 -1.00 13.21 12.91
CA LEU A 330 -2.14 13.30 13.80
C LEU A 330 -2.09 12.16 14.83
N ASP A 331 -2.55 12.45 16.04
CA ASP A 331 -2.74 11.42 17.05
C ASP A 331 -3.68 10.33 16.49
N PRO A 332 -3.34 9.03 16.57
CA PRO A 332 -4.20 7.96 16.11
C PRO A 332 -5.64 8.02 16.64
N ALA A 333 -5.85 8.50 17.86
CA ALA A 333 -7.19 8.68 18.44
C ALA A 333 -7.96 9.80 17.71
N VAL A 334 -7.30 10.89 17.32
CA VAL A 334 -7.94 11.97 16.56
C VAL A 334 -8.34 11.46 15.16
N VAL A 335 -7.48 10.66 14.53
CA VAL A 335 -7.80 10.04 13.24
C VAL A 335 -8.99 9.09 13.37
N ASP A 336 -9.01 8.27 14.41
CA ASP A 336 -10.10 7.32 14.66
C ASP A 336 -11.45 8.01 14.86
N ASP A 337 -11.49 9.02 15.70
CA ASP A 337 -12.71 9.76 16.02
C ASP A 337 -13.29 10.54 14.82
N ASN A 338 -12.45 10.97 13.88
CA ASN A 338 -12.86 11.94 12.84
C ASN A 338 -12.81 11.41 11.41
N ARG A 339 -12.01 10.41 11.09
CA ARG A 339 -11.73 9.93 9.73
C ARG A 339 -12.99 9.72 8.88
N GLU A 340 -13.96 8.98 9.39
CA GLU A 340 -15.19 8.66 8.66
C GLU A 340 -16.01 9.93 8.31
N GLN A 341 -16.06 10.88 9.26
CA GLN A 341 -16.75 12.14 9.03
C GLN A 341 -15.97 13.03 8.06
N TRP A 342 -14.65 13.11 8.20
CA TRP A 342 -13.82 13.89 7.30
C TRP A 342 -13.88 13.37 5.85
N ILE A 343 -13.77 12.07 5.63
CA ILE A 343 -13.91 11.45 4.30
C ILE A 343 -15.29 11.74 3.71
N LYS A 344 -16.35 11.61 4.50
CA LYS A 344 -17.72 11.88 4.04
C LYS A 344 -17.92 13.34 3.64
N THR A 345 -17.44 14.27 4.45
CA THR A 345 -17.53 15.72 4.19
C THR A 345 -16.70 16.07 2.96
N TRP A 346 -15.44 15.60 2.91
CA TRP A 346 -14.54 15.80 1.76
C TRP A 346 -15.14 15.26 0.46
N THR A 347 -15.68 14.05 0.47
CA THR A 347 -16.34 13.46 -0.71
C THR A 347 -17.50 14.32 -1.20
N SER A 348 -18.30 14.83 -0.28
CA SER A 348 -19.44 15.70 -0.63
C SER A 348 -19.00 17.07 -1.16
N LEU A 349 -17.82 17.55 -0.75
CA LEU A 349 -17.29 18.85 -1.08
C LEU A 349 -16.52 18.83 -2.42
N VAL A 350 -15.73 17.79 -2.65
CA VAL A 350 -14.71 17.74 -3.70
C VAL A 350 -15.11 16.81 -4.85
N VAL A 351 -15.66 15.63 -4.54
CA VAL A 351 -16.04 14.63 -5.56
C VAL A 351 -17.48 14.85 -5.98
N LYS A 352 -17.69 15.31 -7.22
CA LYS A 352 -19.02 15.58 -7.79
C LYS A 352 -19.38 14.54 -8.85
#